data_5d1fb452c72a329f5ec6afc22e29a4f3
#
_entry.id   5d1fb452c72a329f5ec6afc22e29a4f3
#
_cell.length_a   1.000
_cell.length_b   1.000
_cell.length_c   1.000
_cell.angle_alpha   90.00
_cell.angle_beta   90.00
_cell.angle_gamma   90.00
#
_symmetry.space_group_name_H-M   'P 1'
#
loop_
_entity.id
_entity.type
_entity.pdbx_description
1 polymer ?
#
loop_
_entity_poly.entity_id
_entity_poly.type
_entity_poly.pdbx_seq_one_letter_code
_entity_poly.pdbx_strand_id
1 'polypeptide(L)'
;PQSSLVSQIDLFPTLASLVSADHTTPSLPSSAQDLTPTLIHGTRPTASAVFREQEETRAIRTKDWLYAARFKGAPSFIMHDELYDLRADPLEKTNLIDHEDHAATAKDLQAQVDAFFSSYAAPAYDLWNGGSAKSNVTYDQLWIDAWGSDWQPKISS
;
A
#
# COMPACT_ATOMS: atom_id res chain seq x y z
N PRO A 1 8.70 15.28 17.92
CA PRO A 1 8.61 14.34 16.80
C PRO A 1 7.20 14.40 16.21
N GLN A 2 7.10 14.48 14.88
CA GLN A 2 5.81 14.47 14.18
C GLN A 2 5.36 13.00 14.05
N SER A 3 4.20 12.67 14.60
CA SER A 3 3.62 11.32 14.55
C SER A 3 2.51 11.17 13.51
N SER A 4 2.43 12.11 12.57
CA SER A 4 1.42 12.09 11.50
C SER A 4 1.80 11.13 10.39
N LEU A 5 0.79 10.53 9.76
CA LEU A 5 1.00 9.70 8.59
C LEU A 5 1.31 10.58 7.37
N VAL A 6 2.37 10.22 6.65
CA VAL A 6 2.77 10.82 5.39
C VAL A 6 3.11 9.71 4.40
N SER A 7 2.84 9.94 3.13
CA SER A 7 3.11 8.99 2.05
C SER A 7 4.23 9.50 1.13
N GLN A 8 4.92 8.60 0.47
CA GLN A 8 5.91 8.97 -0.54
C GLN A 8 5.30 9.75 -1.70
N ILE A 9 4.03 9.51 -2.03
CA ILE A 9 3.31 10.23 -3.08
C ILE A 9 3.11 11.71 -2.74
N ASP A 10 3.18 12.09 -1.45
CA ASP A 10 3.04 13.47 -0.99
C ASP A 10 4.26 14.34 -1.36
N LEU A 11 5.39 13.71 -1.72
CA LEU A 11 6.62 14.43 -2.07
C LEU A 11 6.45 15.28 -3.34
N PHE A 12 5.80 14.76 -4.37
CA PHE A 12 5.67 15.47 -5.63
C PHE A 12 4.87 16.78 -5.49
N PRO A 13 3.62 16.80 -4.97
CA PRO A 13 2.88 18.05 -4.80
C PRO A 13 3.59 19.00 -3.83
N THR A 14 4.23 18.48 -2.79
CA THR A 14 4.98 19.30 -1.83
C THR A 14 6.16 20.01 -2.49
N LEU A 15 6.98 19.29 -3.24
CA LEU A 15 8.12 19.89 -3.95
C LEU A 15 7.65 20.87 -5.04
N ALA A 16 6.61 20.53 -5.79
CA ALA A 16 6.03 21.40 -6.79
C ALA A 16 5.54 22.72 -6.16
N SER A 17 4.86 22.64 -5.03
CA SER A 17 4.39 23.81 -4.29
C SER A 17 5.54 24.67 -3.74
N LEU A 18 6.61 24.05 -3.23
CA LEU A 18 7.78 24.76 -2.71
C LEU A 18 8.56 25.52 -3.78
N VAL A 19 8.59 25.04 -5.03
CA VAL A 19 9.32 25.68 -6.13
C VAL A 19 8.45 26.65 -6.94
N SER A 20 7.13 26.60 -6.78
CA SER A 20 6.21 27.52 -7.44
C SER A 20 6.26 28.88 -6.80
N ALA A 21 6.36 29.95 -7.60
CA ALA A 21 6.47 31.32 -7.10
C ALA A 21 5.23 31.77 -6.31
N ASP A 22 4.09 31.20 -6.59
CA ASP A 22 2.80 31.48 -5.96
C ASP A 22 2.37 30.39 -4.94
N HIS A 23 3.23 29.41 -4.71
CA HIS A 23 2.96 28.24 -3.85
C HIS A 23 1.65 27.51 -4.20
N THR A 24 1.28 27.49 -5.47
CA THR A 24 0.09 26.75 -5.92
C THR A 24 0.44 25.31 -6.20
N THR A 25 -0.32 24.40 -5.59
CA THR A 25 -0.18 22.97 -5.86
C THR A 25 -0.80 22.62 -7.21
N PRO A 26 -0.09 21.94 -8.11
CA PRO A 26 -0.69 21.41 -9.32
C PRO A 26 -1.92 20.56 -9.00
N SER A 27 -3.01 20.74 -9.74
CA SER A 27 -4.18 19.88 -9.64
C SER A 27 -3.81 18.48 -10.15
N LEU A 28 -3.59 17.56 -9.23
CA LEU A 28 -3.33 16.15 -9.53
C LEU A 28 -4.55 15.33 -9.13
N PRO A 29 -4.99 14.38 -9.95
CA PRO A 29 -5.98 13.39 -9.56
C PRO A 29 -5.30 12.36 -8.66
N SER A 30 -5.00 12.73 -7.43
CA SER A 30 -4.20 11.94 -6.53
C SER A 30 -4.69 12.10 -5.09
N SER A 31 -4.55 11.06 -4.30
CA SER A 31 -4.70 11.11 -2.84
C SER A 31 -3.50 11.77 -2.14
N ALA A 32 -2.51 12.24 -2.91
CA ALA A 32 -1.33 12.92 -2.40
C ALA A 32 -1.68 14.25 -1.74
N GLN A 33 -1.03 14.56 -0.64
CA GLN A 33 -1.18 15.81 0.08
C GLN A 33 0.01 16.71 -0.17
N ASP A 34 -0.24 18.03 -0.25
CA ASP A 34 0.80 19.02 -0.16
C ASP A 34 1.19 19.23 1.31
N LEU A 35 2.41 18.88 1.67
CA LEU A 35 2.94 19.03 3.04
C LEU A 35 3.61 20.40 3.26
N THR A 36 3.59 21.33 2.29
CA THR A 36 4.17 22.67 2.43
C THR A 36 3.65 23.40 3.66
N PRO A 37 2.33 23.40 3.99
CA PRO A 37 1.83 24.00 5.21
C PRO A 37 2.40 23.36 6.49
N THR A 38 2.68 22.04 6.43
CA THR A 38 3.31 21.31 7.53
C THR A 38 4.75 21.75 7.72
N LEU A 39 5.50 21.87 6.63
CA LEU A 39 6.93 22.22 6.66
C LEU A 39 7.16 23.68 7.05
N ILE A 40 6.33 24.60 6.55
CA ILE A 40 6.51 26.04 6.75
C ILE A 40 5.81 26.53 8.02
N HIS A 41 4.61 26.02 8.31
CA HIS A 41 3.78 26.56 9.39
C HIS A 41 3.53 25.56 10.53
N GLY A 42 4.09 24.35 10.46
CA GLY A 42 3.92 23.32 11.50
C GLY A 42 2.51 22.76 11.61
N THR A 43 1.67 22.93 10.58
CA THR A 43 0.32 22.35 10.56
C THR A 43 0.41 20.82 10.52
N ARG A 44 -0.61 20.12 11.00
CA ARG A 44 -0.61 18.66 10.95
C ARG A 44 -1.17 18.17 9.62
N PRO A 45 -0.52 17.18 8.97
CA PRO A 45 -1.13 16.45 7.86
C PRO A 45 -2.48 15.85 8.25
N THR A 46 -3.39 15.80 7.30
CA THR A 46 -4.79 15.37 7.54
C THR A 46 -5.02 13.90 7.24
N ALA A 47 -4.03 13.18 6.68
CA ALA A 47 -4.18 11.78 6.35
C ALA A 47 -4.48 10.95 7.59
N SER A 48 -5.58 10.21 7.55
CA SER A 48 -5.94 9.20 8.55
C SER A 48 -5.36 7.83 8.21
N ALA A 49 -4.98 7.61 6.95
CA ALA A 49 -4.42 6.37 6.45
C ALA A 49 -3.42 6.63 5.30
N VAL A 50 -2.50 5.70 5.13
CA VAL A 50 -1.58 5.62 3.98
C VAL A 50 -1.80 4.28 3.30
N PHE A 51 -1.94 4.31 1.97
CA PHE A 51 -2.10 3.12 1.15
C PHE A 51 -0.80 2.80 0.41
N ARG A 52 -0.55 1.51 0.22
CA ARG A 52 0.63 1.00 -0.46
C ARG A 52 0.24 -0.15 -1.38
N GLU A 53 0.79 -0.16 -2.59
CA GLU A 53 0.79 -1.31 -3.47
C GLU A 53 2.23 -1.70 -3.78
N GLN A 54 2.52 -2.97 -3.66
CA GLN A 54 3.81 -3.53 -4.00
C GLN A 54 3.59 -4.95 -4.49
N GLU A 55 3.78 -5.16 -5.79
CA GLU A 55 3.60 -6.48 -6.43
C GLU A 55 2.25 -7.11 -6.07
N GLU A 56 2.27 -8.14 -5.23
CA GLU A 56 1.11 -8.93 -4.82
C GLU A 56 0.44 -8.41 -3.55
N THR A 57 0.85 -7.26 -3.06
CA THR A 57 0.35 -6.72 -1.79
C THR A 57 -0.31 -5.37 -1.98
N ARG A 58 -1.53 -5.24 -1.46
CA ARG A 58 -2.19 -3.96 -1.23
C ARG A 58 -2.37 -3.77 0.26
N ALA A 59 -1.93 -2.65 0.80
CA ALA A 59 -1.95 -2.44 2.24
C ALA A 59 -2.48 -1.05 2.61
N ILE A 60 -3.05 -0.99 3.81
CA ILE A 60 -3.43 0.24 4.50
C ILE A 60 -2.71 0.30 5.85
N ARG A 61 -2.11 1.44 6.13
CA ARG A 61 -1.58 1.78 7.44
C ARG A 61 -2.34 2.96 8.00
N THR A 62 -2.97 2.75 9.13
CA THR A 62 -3.54 3.79 9.97
C THR A 62 -2.60 4.10 11.14
N LYS A 63 -3.02 4.97 12.04
CA LYS A 63 -2.26 5.22 13.28
C LYS A 63 -2.14 3.97 14.15
N ASP A 64 -3.19 3.16 14.17
CA ASP A 64 -3.35 2.05 15.13
C ASP A 64 -3.22 0.68 14.49
N TRP A 65 -3.40 0.57 13.16
CA TRP A 65 -3.46 -0.70 12.45
C TRP A 65 -2.63 -0.71 11.18
N LEU A 66 -2.05 -1.87 10.87
CA LEU A 66 -1.59 -2.22 9.53
C LEU A 66 -2.37 -3.45 9.05
N TYR A 67 -2.98 -3.34 7.87
CA TYR A 67 -3.58 -4.46 7.17
C TYR A 67 -2.93 -4.59 5.80
N ALA A 68 -2.57 -5.82 5.41
CA ALA A 68 -2.02 -6.14 4.11
C ALA A 68 -2.81 -7.29 3.47
N ALA A 69 -3.49 -6.98 2.38
CA ALA A 69 -4.13 -7.97 1.52
C ALA A 69 -3.11 -8.58 0.58
N ARG A 70 -3.18 -9.89 0.37
CA ARG A 70 -2.33 -10.63 -0.55
C ARG A 70 -3.10 -11.03 -1.80
N PHE A 71 -2.48 -10.88 -2.97
CA PHE A 71 -3.10 -11.28 -4.24
C PHE A 71 -3.22 -12.79 -4.32
N LYS A 72 -4.46 -13.27 -4.45
CA LYS A 72 -4.77 -14.71 -4.40
C LYS A 72 -4.51 -15.47 -5.70
N GLY A 73 -4.12 -14.76 -6.76
CA GLY A 73 -3.76 -15.33 -8.06
C GLY A 73 -2.27 -15.61 -8.26
N ALA A 74 -1.44 -15.35 -7.27
CA ALA A 74 0.00 -15.63 -7.35
C ALA A 74 0.27 -17.13 -7.16
N PRO A 75 1.12 -17.73 -8.00
CA PRO A 75 1.07 -19.18 -8.23
C PRO A 75 1.78 -20.07 -7.25
N SER A 76 2.50 -19.68 -6.24
CA SER A 76 3.25 -20.69 -5.53
C SER A 76 3.65 -20.46 -4.08
N PHE A 77 3.55 -19.31 -3.54
CA PHE A 77 3.65 -19.20 -2.08
C PHE A 77 2.37 -18.61 -1.53
N ILE A 78 1.75 -19.39 -0.70
CA ILE A 78 0.56 -18.95 0.02
C ILE A 78 1.03 -17.90 1.03
N MET A 79 1.04 -16.65 0.59
CA MET A 79 1.12 -15.54 1.53
C MET A 79 -0.28 -15.28 2.06
N HIS A 80 -0.42 -15.29 3.37
CA HIS A 80 -1.67 -14.95 4.03
C HIS A 80 -1.81 -13.43 4.15
N ASP A 81 -3.03 -12.95 4.20
CA ASP A 81 -3.30 -11.58 4.60
C ASP A 81 -2.72 -11.32 6.00
N GLU A 82 -2.43 -10.08 6.31
CA GLU A 82 -1.80 -9.72 7.57
C GLU A 82 -2.56 -8.60 8.26
N LEU A 83 -2.65 -8.68 9.58
CA LEU A 83 -3.22 -7.64 10.43
C LEU A 83 -2.35 -7.46 11.67
N TYR A 84 -1.97 -6.22 11.97
CA TYR A 84 -1.16 -5.87 13.14
C TYR A 84 -1.76 -4.71 13.92
N ASP A 85 -1.86 -4.85 15.25
CA ASP A 85 -2.16 -3.74 16.18
C ASP A 85 -0.87 -2.99 16.50
N LEU A 86 -0.66 -1.86 15.86
CA LEU A 86 0.58 -1.07 15.98
C LEU A 86 0.74 -0.38 17.34
N ARG A 87 -0.31 -0.34 18.17
CA ARG A 87 -0.22 0.19 19.54
C ARG A 87 0.35 -0.86 20.49
N ALA A 88 -0.08 -2.10 20.33
CA ALA A 88 0.38 -3.22 21.15
C ALA A 88 1.66 -3.84 20.60
N ASP A 89 1.79 -3.91 19.28
CA ASP A 89 2.91 -4.53 18.55
C ASP A 89 3.46 -3.61 17.46
N PRO A 90 4.20 -2.55 17.82
CA PRO A 90 4.78 -1.62 16.84
C PRO A 90 5.86 -2.23 15.95
N LEU A 91 6.31 -3.45 16.23
CA LEU A 91 7.30 -4.19 15.45
C LEU A 91 6.67 -5.25 14.54
N GLU A 92 5.34 -5.31 14.48
CA GLU A 92 4.60 -6.15 13.53
C GLU A 92 5.02 -7.64 13.62
N LYS A 93 5.15 -8.18 14.85
CA LYS A 93 5.64 -9.53 15.10
C LYS A 93 4.53 -10.58 15.15
N THR A 94 3.31 -10.16 15.49
CA THR A 94 2.18 -11.07 15.72
C THR A 94 1.07 -10.75 14.72
N ASN A 95 0.90 -11.63 13.73
CA ASN A 95 -0.19 -11.50 12.78
C ASN A 95 -1.52 -11.89 13.43
N LEU A 96 -2.49 -10.97 13.44
CA LEU A 96 -3.80 -11.12 14.06
C LEU A 96 -4.91 -11.47 13.05
N ILE A 97 -4.57 -11.75 11.78
CA ILE A 97 -5.56 -11.93 10.71
C ILE A 97 -6.58 -13.03 10.99
N ASP A 98 -6.13 -14.11 11.61
CA ASP A 98 -6.97 -15.26 11.92
C ASP A 98 -7.62 -15.16 13.32
N HIS A 99 -7.43 -14.04 14.02
CA HIS A 99 -7.98 -13.86 15.36
C HIS A 99 -9.41 -13.36 15.31
N GLU A 100 -10.36 -14.12 15.86
CA GLU A 100 -11.81 -13.84 15.79
C GLU A 100 -12.17 -12.44 16.31
N ASP A 101 -11.53 -12.00 17.40
CA ASP A 101 -11.77 -10.68 18.01
C ASP A 101 -11.42 -9.52 17.07
N HIS A 102 -10.59 -9.74 16.07
CA HIS A 102 -10.15 -8.73 15.12
C HIS A 102 -10.75 -8.86 13.71
N ALA A 103 -11.63 -9.83 13.48
CA ALA A 103 -12.25 -10.11 12.18
C ALA A 103 -13.03 -8.88 11.63
N ALA A 104 -13.73 -8.15 12.49
CA ALA A 104 -14.45 -6.94 12.09
C ALA A 104 -13.48 -5.83 11.65
N THR A 105 -12.37 -5.64 12.36
CA THR A 105 -11.31 -4.67 12.02
C THR A 105 -10.65 -5.03 10.70
N ALA A 106 -10.29 -6.29 10.50
CA ALA A 106 -9.71 -6.77 9.24
C ALA A 106 -10.64 -6.49 8.06
N LYS A 107 -11.92 -6.81 8.20
CA LYS A 107 -12.94 -6.57 7.16
C LYS A 107 -13.12 -5.09 6.83
N ASP A 108 -13.13 -4.22 7.83
CA ASP A 108 -13.23 -2.77 7.61
C ASP A 108 -12.02 -2.22 6.88
N LEU A 109 -10.80 -2.61 7.28
CA LEU A 109 -9.57 -2.20 6.63
C LEU A 109 -9.46 -2.74 5.20
N GLN A 110 -9.90 -3.98 4.96
CA GLN A 110 -10.00 -4.55 3.62
C GLN A 110 -10.93 -3.73 2.74
N ALA A 111 -12.11 -3.36 3.23
CA ALA A 111 -13.05 -2.54 2.47
C ALA A 111 -12.47 -1.17 2.11
N GLN A 112 -11.68 -0.56 2.99
CA GLN A 112 -10.97 0.69 2.72
C GLN A 112 -9.88 0.51 1.64
N VAL A 113 -9.13 -0.58 1.66
CA VAL A 113 -8.14 -0.93 0.61
C VAL A 113 -8.84 -1.08 -0.73
N ASP A 114 -9.92 -1.85 -0.78
CA ASP A 114 -10.67 -2.12 -2.02
C ASP A 114 -11.26 -0.83 -2.59
N ALA A 115 -11.86 0.01 -1.75
CA ALA A 115 -12.41 1.30 -2.17
C ALA A 115 -11.33 2.24 -2.72
N PHE A 116 -10.17 2.32 -2.06
CA PHE A 116 -9.07 3.16 -2.50
C PHE A 116 -8.55 2.71 -3.87
N PHE A 117 -8.16 1.45 -4.01
CA PHE A 117 -7.58 0.97 -5.26
C PHE A 117 -8.58 0.95 -6.41
N SER A 118 -9.86 0.67 -6.16
CA SER A 118 -10.91 0.78 -7.18
C SER A 118 -11.04 2.19 -7.75
N SER A 119 -10.71 3.21 -6.97
CA SER A 119 -10.76 4.61 -7.42
C SER A 119 -9.56 5.03 -8.27
N TYR A 120 -8.41 4.38 -8.10
CA TYR A 120 -7.14 4.79 -8.73
C TYR A 120 -6.60 3.76 -9.74
N ALA A 121 -7.00 2.51 -9.65
CA ALA A 121 -6.53 1.48 -10.56
C ALA A 121 -7.05 1.71 -11.98
N ALA A 122 -6.17 1.57 -12.96
CA ALA A 122 -6.58 1.49 -14.36
C ALA A 122 -7.04 0.04 -14.64
N PRO A 123 -8.31 -0.21 -14.99
CA PRO A 123 -8.86 -1.57 -15.08
C PRO A 123 -8.05 -2.50 -16.00
N ALA A 124 -7.49 -1.96 -17.08
CA ALA A 124 -6.67 -2.74 -18.02
C ALA A 124 -5.37 -3.30 -17.40
N TYR A 125 -4.90 -2.69 -16.32
CA TYR A 125 -3.63 -3.04 -15.67
C TYR A 125 -3.80 -3.47 -14.21
N ASP A 126 -5.03 -3.53 -13.73
CA ASP A 126 -5.32 -3.96 -12.36
C ASP A 126 -5.36 -5.49 -12.29
N LEU A 127 -4.23 -6.09 -11.92
CA LEU A 127 -4.11 -7.55 -11.77
C LEU A 127 -5.11 -8.13 -10.76
N TRP A 128 -5.51 -7.35 -9.75
CA TRP A 128 -6.44 -7.78 -8.71
C TRP A 128 -7.86 -7.96 -9.23
N ASN A 129 -8.19 -7.27 -10.32
CA ASN A 129 -9.52 -7.29 -10.95
C ASN A 129 -9.48 -7.84 -12.39
N GLY A 130 -8.51 -8.70 -12.71
CA GLY A 130 -8.44 -9.38 -14.00
C GLY A 130 -7.78 -8.58 -15.12
N GLY A 131 -7.12 -7.47 -14.81
CA GLY A 131 -6.26 -6.75 -15.75
C GLY A 131 -4.96 -7.51 -16.03
N SER A 132 -4.17 -7.00 -16.96
CA SER A 132 -2.85 -7.55 -17.31
C SER A 132 -1.73 -6.66 -16.76
N ALA A 133 -0.56 -7.29 -16.46
CA ALA A 133 0.63 -6.52 -16.11
C ALA A 133 1.02 -5.56 -17.25
N LYS A 134 1.52 -4.37 -16.90
CA LYS A 134 2.06 -3.40 -17.87
C LYS A 134 3.27 -3.94 -18.64
N SER A 135 4.02 -4.87 -18.06
CA SER A 135 5.03 -5.66 -18.75
C SER A 135 4.33 -6.86 -19.40
N ASN A 136 4.69 -7.19 -20.64
CA ASN A 136 4.20 -8.38 -21.33
C ASN A 136 4.71 -9.70 -20.71
N VAL A 137 5.23 -9.64 -19.49
CA VAL A 137 5.81 -10.76 -18.77
C VAL A 137 4.94 -11.05 -17.57
N THR A 138 4.44 -12.27 -17.48
CA THR A 138 3.77 -12.76 -16.28
C THR A 138 4.80 -12.94 -15.16
N TYR A 139 4.36 -12.88 -13.92
CA TYR A 139 5.23 -13.07 -12.75
C TYR A 139 6.01 -14.40 -12.84
N ASP A 140 5.33 -15.49 -13.19
CA ASP A 140 5.95 -16.79 -13.37
C ASP A 140 7.04 -16.80 -14.45
N GLN A 141 6.80 -16.09 -15.55
CA GLN A 141 7.76 -16.01 -16.63
C GLN A 141 9.05 -15.28 -16.19
N LEU A 142 8.94 -14.21 -15.41
CA LEU A 142 10.11 -13.51 -14.88
C LEU A 142 10.99 -14.42 -14.02
N TRP A 143 10.38 -15.25 -13.17
CA TRP A 143 11.12 -16.17 -12.33
C TRP A 143 11.72 -17.33 -13.11
N ILE A 144 10.97 -17.88 -14.06
CA ILE A 144 11.45 -18.93 -14.97
C ILE A 144 12.63 -18.41 -15.80
N ASP A 145 12.54 -17.20 -16.35
CA ASP A 145 13.59 -16.61 -17.16
C ASP A 145 14.85 -16.29 -16.34
N ALA A 146 14.70 -15.87 -15.08
CA ALA A 146 15.81 -15.54 -14.21
C ALA A 146 16.50 -16.77 -13.60
N TRP A 147 15.74 -17.82 -13.26
CA TRP A 147 16.21 -18.92 -12.42
C TRP A 147 16.00 -20.31 -13.01
N GLY A 148 15.31 -20.42 -14.14
CA GLY A 148 14.99 -21.68 -14.81
C GLY A 148 13.66 -22.28 -14.39
N SER A 149 13.10 -23.17 -15.23
CA SER A 149 11.79 -23.79 -15.04
C SER A 149 11.67 -24.66 -13.77
N ASP A 150 12.79 -25.11 -13.26
CA ASP A 150 12.86 -26.01 -12.09
C ASP A 150 13.06 -25.25 -10.78
N TRP A 151 13.12 -23.92 -10.85
CA TRP A 151 13.30 -23.11 -9.66
C TRP A 151 12.08 -23.18 -8.75
N GLN A 152 12.33 -23.39 -7.47
CA GLN A 152 11.34 -23.32 -6.40
C GLN A 152 11.84 -22.38 -5.30
N PRO A 153 10.98 -21.54 -4.72
CA PRO A 153 11.37 -20.67 -3.63
C PRO A 153 11.80 -21.53 -2.42
N LYS A 154 12.97 -21.22 -1.88
CA LYS A 154 13.42 -21.84 -0.61
C LYS A 154 12.69 -21.14 0.52
N ILE A 155 11.61 -21.74 1.02
CA ILE A 155 10.94 -21.29 2.23
C ILE A 155 11.81 -21.80 3.39
N SER A 156 12.48 -20.89 4.10
CA SER A 156 13.11 -21.23 5.37
C SER A 156 12.02 -21.49 6.40
N SER A 157 11.88 -22.73 6.83
CA SER A 157 11.08 -23.14 7.98
C SER A 157 11.61 -22.51 9.26
#